data_652da754561cf793a5bab7ac0b91ae28
#
_entry.id   652da754561cf793a5bab7ac0b91ae28
#
_cell.length_a   1.000
_cell.length_b   1.000
_cell.length_c   1.000
_cell.angle_alpha   90.00
_cell.angle_beta   90.00
_cell.angle_gamma   90.00
#
_symmetry.space_group_name_H-M   'P 1'
#
loop_
_entity.id
_entity.type
_entity.pdbx_description
1 polymer ?
#
loop_
_entity_poly.entity_id
_entity_poly.type
_entity_poly.pdbx_seq_one_letter_code
_entity_poly.pdbx_strand_id
1 'polypeptide(L)'
;MNLILDLDTGIDDALAISYAASQDDANLLGITTAFGNVRVETATRNSLAMLELLGLTDVPVAQGADRPWGAEEKYVPSETLLQVHGRNGIGEVVLPEPQRMPETTDAVDFLIAKAREYGKDLTLVTAGPMTNLADAFKKDPEAISSIGKIVSMAGAVTVPGNVTRYAEANIINDAAAAKYVFESGLDITVVGLDVTLRTLLSGDDINAWKQPNSAIGNALAQMSDYYYANETDPDGNSVSGALHDPLAADIALHPETITYQVPMNLTVEVGSESNGRTIGNLNRLTDETTTAIVCTNVEAADFSHRFAAAILKLANRDQA
;
A
#
# COMPACT_ATOMS: atom_id res chain seq x y z
N MET A 1 1.13 11.41 14.28
CA MET A 1 2.01 11.37 13.07
C MET A 1 1.19 11.82 11.87
N ASN A 2 1.68 12.75 11.04
CA ASN A 2 0.98 13.21 9.84
C ASN A 2 1.22 12.22 8.71
N LEU A 3 0.16 11.58 8.21
CA LEU A 3 0.22 10.45 7.30
C LEU A 3 -0.51 10.74 6.00
N ILE A 4 0.09 10.40 4.88
CA ILE A 4 -0.58 10.25 3.58
C ILE A 4 -0.39 8.81 3.11
N LEU A 5 -1.45 8.24 2.57
CA LEU A 5 -1.42 6.94 1.89
C LEU A 5 -1.55 7.15 0.38
N ASP A 6 -0.63 6.58 -0.41
CA ASP A 6 -0.67 6.57 -1.88
C ASP A 6 -0.96 5.14 -2.34
N LEU A 7 -2.17 4.91 -2.85
CA LEU A 7 -2.82 3.60 -2.94
C LEU A 7 -3.40 3.34 -4.33
N ASP A 8 -3.59 2.07 -4.68
CA ASP A 8 -4.37 1.65 -5.84
C ASP A 8 -5.65 0.87 -5.46
N THR A 9 -6.30 1.29 -4.43
CA THR A 9 -7.27 0.74 -3.49
C THR A 9 -7.99 -0.50 -3.95
N GLY A 10 -7.31 -1.60 -3.67
CA GLY A 10 -7.79 -2.96 -3.63
C GLY A 10 -8.21 -3.37 -2.21
N ILE A 11 -8.20 -4.67 -1.92
CA ILE A 11 -8.62 -5.21 -0.62
C ILE A 11 -7.60 -4.90 0.46
N ASP A 12 -6.32 -5.14 0.21
CA ASP A 12 -5.24 -4.90 1.17
C ASP A 12 -5.03 -3.41 1.47
N ASP A 13 -5.22 -2.54 0.47
CA ASP A 13 -5.30 -1.09 0.66
C ASP A 13 -6.46 -0.71 1.59
N ALA A 14 -7.66 -1.30 1.39
CA ALA A 14 -8.81 -1.06 2.26
C ALA A 14 -8.52 -1.48 3.71
N LEU A 15 -7.77 -2.57 3.90
CA LEU A 15 -7.28 -3.00 5.20
C LEU A 15 -6.24 -2.03 5.78
N ALA A 16 -5.34 -1.48 4.95
CA ALA A 16 -4.35 -0.47 5.36
C ALA A 16 -5.02 0.87 5.76
N ILE A 17 -6.02 1.35 5.00
CA ILE A 17 -6.84 2.52 5.36
C ILE A 17 -7.49 2.29 6.73
N SER A 18 -8.10 1.11 6.92
CA SER A 18 -8.78 0.76 8.18
C SER A 18 -7.81 0.68 9.35
N TYR A 19 -6.63 0.11 9.12
CA TYR A 19 -5.58 0.07 10.14
C TYR A 19 -5.12 1.47 10.53
N ALA A 20 -4.77 2.33 9.56
CA ALA A 20 -4.39 3.71 9.83
C ALA A 20 -5.49 4.48 10.59
N ALA A 21 -6.76 4.28 10.22
CA ALA A 21 -7.92 4.88 10.88
C ALA A 21 -8.15 4.39 12.33
N SER A 22 -7.59 3.24 12.69
CA SER A 22 -7.70 2.67 14.04
C SER A 22 -6.68 3.23 15.03
N GLN A 23 -5.62 3.87 14.52
CA GLN A 23 -4.48 4.33 15.30
C GLN A 23 -4.72 5.74 15.83
N ASP A 24 -4.75 5.89 17.16
CA ASP A 24 -5.08 7.17 17.82
C ASP A 24 -3.99 8.24 17.59
N ASP A 25 -2.77 7.86 17.22
CA ASP A 25 -1.62 8.73 16.94
C ASP A 25 -1.43 9.03 15.44
N ALA A 26 -2.23 8.44 14.56
CA ALA A 26 -2.22 8.69 13.13
C ALA A 26 -3.18 9.84 12.78
N ASN A 27 -2.63 10.93 12.22
CA ASN A 27 -3.37 12.00 11.60
C ASN A 27 -3.37 11.81 10.09
N LEU A 28 -4.39 11.14 9.55
CA LEU A 28 -4.51 10.88 8.12
C LEU A 28 -4.85 12.18 7.39
N LEU A 29 -3.85 12.78 6.74
CA LEU A 29 -3.95 14.05 6.01
C LEU A 29 -4.62 13.92 4.65
N GLY A 30 -4.65 12.71 4.08
CA GLY A 30 -5.25 12.42 2.80
C GLY A 30 -4.84 11.08 2.21
N ILE A 31 -5.53 10.72 1.15
CA ILE A 31 -5.20 9.57 0.31
C ILE A 31 -4.96 10.08 -1.11
N THR A 32 -3.87 9.66 -1.73
CA THR A 32 -3.67 9.79 -3.17
C THR A 32 -3.89 8.43 -3.82
N THR A 33 -4.40 8.41 -5.04
CA THR A 33 -4.73 7.14 -5.70
C THR A 33 -4.03 7.01 -7.03
N ALA A 34 -3.70 5.76 -7.41
CA ALA A 34 -3.14 5.39 -8.69
C ALA A 34 -3.92 4.23 -9.33
N PHE A 35 -3.57 3.90 -10.55
CA PHE A 35 -3.94 2.63 -11.16
C PHE A 35 -3.12 1.50 -10.51
N GLY A 36 -3.56 0.25 -10.67
CA GLY A 36 -2.81 -0.93 -10.22
C GLY A 36 -3.74 -2.11 -10.01
N ASN A 37 -4.18 -2.37 -8.79
CA ASN A 37 -5.17 -3.42 -8.47
C ASN A 37 -6.46 -3.24 -9.28
N VAL A 38 -6.84 -1.97 -9.49
CA VAL A 38 -7.97 -1.54 -10.30
C VAL A 38 -7.60 -0.31 -11.12
N ARG A 39 -8.54 0.20 -11.90
CA ARG A 39 -8.38 1.52 -12.54
C ARG A 39 -8.39 2.61 -11.48
N VAL A 40 -7.70 3.72 -11.72
CA VAL A 40 -7.60 4.83 -10.77
C VAL A 40 -8.96 5.39 -10.35
N GLU A 41 -9.93 5.44 -11.26
CA GLU A 41 -11.28 5.88 -10.95
C GLU A 41 -11.97 4.97 -9.92
N THR A 42 -11.74 3.66 -10.03
CA THR A 42 -12.25 2.66 -9.07
C THR A 42 -11.49 2.75 -7.74
N ALA A 43 -10.16 2.90 -7.77
CA ALA A 43 -9.35 3.09 -6.56
C ALA A 43 -9.80 4.33 -5.78
N THR A 44 -10.03 5.45 -6.49
CA THR A 44 -10.53 6.71 -5.90
C THR A 44 -11.90 6.52 -5.25
N ARG A 45 -12.83 5.87 -5.96
CA ARG A 45 -14.16 5.55 -5.44
C ARG A 45 -14.07 4.67 -4.19
N ASN A 46 -13.26 3.63 -4.24
CA ASN A 46 -13.08 2.69 -3.13
C ASN A 46 -12.48 3.40 -1.90
N SER A 47 -11.47 4.26 -2.08
CA SER A 47 -10.90 5.07 -1.00
C SER A 47 -11.95 5.96 -0.34
N LEU A 48 -12.75 6.68 -1.13
CA LEU A 48 -13.84 7.52 -0.62
C LEU A 48 -14.89 6.70 0.15
N ALA A 49 -15.32 5.55 -0.41
CA ALA A 49 -16.29 4.68 0.22
C ALA A 49 -15.78 4.08 1.54
N MET A 50 -14.49 3.71 1.59
CA MET A 50 -13.85 3.23 2.82
C MET A 50 -13.76 4.32 3.89
N LEU A 51 -13.37 5.54 3.52
CA LEU A 51 -13.33 6.67 4.45
C LEU A 51 -14.73 7.01 5.01
N GLU A 52 -15.76 6.98 4.17
CA GLU A 52 -17.15 7.19 4.62
C GLU A 52 -17.62 6.06 5.54
N LEU A 53 -17.32 4.80 5.22
CA LEU A 53 -17.61 3.65 6.08
C LEU A 53 -16.96 3.79 7.47
N LEU A 54 -15.74 4.34 7.52
CA LEU A 54 -14.97 4.55 8.75
C LEU A 54 -15.32 5.86 9.48
N GLY A 55 -16.24 6.68 8.94
CA GLY A 55 -16.62 7.98 9.50
C GLY A 55 -15.56 9.08 9.33
N LEU A 56 -14.59 8.90 8.45
CA LEU A 56 -13.50 9.84 8.17
C LEU A 56 -13.83 10.76 6.99
N THR A 57 -14.98 11.44 7.08
CA THR A 57 -15.52 12.23 5.96
C THR A 57 -14.75 13.51 5.64
N ASP A 58 -13.81 13.93 6.49
CA ASP A 58 -13.01 15.13 6.27
C ASP A 58 -11.65 14.83 5.60
N VAL A 59 -11.27 13.55 5.48
CA VAL A 59 -10.01 13.15 4.87
C VAL A 59 -10.11 13.26 3.34
N PRO A 60 -9.31 14.12 2.68
CA PRO A 60 -9.37 14.31 1.23
C PRO A 60 -8.82 13.09 0.47
N VAL A 61 -9.36 12.87 -0.74
CA VAL A 61 -8.83 11.87 -1.70
C VAL A 61 -8.50 12.58 -3.00
N ALA A 62 -7.24 12.53 -3.43
CA ALA A 62 -6.76 13.12 -4.67
C ALA A 62 -6.44 12.02 -5.69
N GLN A 63 -7.11 12.08 -6.85
CA GLN A 63 -6.89 11.12 -7.92
C GLN A 63 -5.59 11.43 -8.66
N GLY A 64 -4.79 10.41 -8.93
CA GLY A 64 -3.49 10.53 -9.60
C GLY A 64 -3.42 9.76 -10.90
N ALA A 65 -2.29 9.08 -11.11
CA ALA A 65 -1.94 8.42 -12.36
C ALA A 65 -2.98 7.38 -12.80
N ASP A 66 -3.32 7.40 -14.08
CA ASP A 66 -4.24 6.45 -14.71
C ASP A 66 -3.52 5.46 -15.65
N ARG A 67 -2.19 5.55 -15.75
CA ARG A 67 -1.34 4.71 -16.60
C ARG A 67 0.12 4.74 -16.16
N PRO A 68 0.92 3.73 -16.49
CA PRO A 68 2.35 3.74 -16.24
C PRO A 68 3.09 4.70 -17.18
N TRP A 69 4.31 5.09 -16.80
CA TRP A 69 5.16 5.94 -17.62
C TRP A 69 5.38 5.36 -19.01
N GLY A 70 5.21 6.21 -20.01
CA GLY A 70 5.40 5.85 -21.42
C GLY A 70 4.21 5.14 -22.07
N ALA A 71 3.16 4.81 -21.34
CA ALA A 71 1.94 4.28 -21.92
C ALA A 71 1.09 5.39 -22.55
N GLU A 72 0.53 5.12 -23.73
CA GLU A 72 -0.41 6.04 -24.40
C GLU A 72 -1.84 5.84 -23.89
N GLU A 73 -2.19 4.59 -23.56
CA GLU A 73 -3.53 4.21 -23.12
C GLU A 73 -3.62 4.10 -21.59
N LYS A 74 -4.82 4.34 -21.07
CA LYS A 74 -5.12 4.11 -19.66
C LYS A 74 -4.92 2.65 -19.27
N TYR A 75 -4.47 2.44 -18.05
CA TYR A 75 -4.29 1.10 -17.49
C TYR A 75 -5.62 0.33 -17.42
N VAL A 76 -5.53 -0.94 -17.76
CA VAL A 76 -6.63 -1.89 -17.60
C VAL A 76 -6.09 -3.10 -16.83
N PRO A 77 -6.66 -3.41 -15.65
CA PRO A 77 -6.22 -4.56 -14.87
C PRO A 77 -6.43 -5.87 -15.64
N SER A 78 -5.52 -6.82 -15.46
CA SER A 78 -5.63 -8.15 -16.06
C SER A 78 -6.78 -8.96 -15.45
N GLU A 79 -7.31 -9.94 -16.17
CA GLU A 79 -8.34 -10.85 -15.62
C GLU A 79 -7.86 -11.59 -14.37
N THR A 80 -6.57 -11.93 -14.27
CA THR A 80 -5.98 -12.55 -13.07
C THR A 80 -6.08 -11.60 -11.87
N LEU A 81 -5.75 -10.33 -12.07
CA LEU A 81 -5.81 -9.33 -11.01
C LEU A 81 -7.25 -9.06 -10.55
N LEU A 82 -8.20 -9.02 -11.50
CA LEU A 82 -9.62 -8.93 -11.19
C LEU A 82 -10.16 -10.15 -10.43
N GLN A 83 -9.52 -11.31 -10.53
CA GLN A 83 -9.85 -12.47 -9.69
C GLN A 83 -9.30 -12.33 -8.26
N VAL A 84 -8.20 -11.62 -8.05
CA VAL A 84 -7.59 -11.40 -6.74
C VAL A 84 -8.39 -10.40 -5.91
N HIS A 85 -8.71 -9.23 -6.49
CA HIS A 85 -9.37 -8.13 -5.76
C HIS A 85 -10.87 -8.01 -6.05
N GLY A 86 -11.42 -8.83 -6.95
CA GLY A 86 -12.77 -8.64 -7.46
C GLY A 86 -12.85 -7.58 -8.56
N ARG A 87 -13.93 -7.58 -9.35
CA ARG A 87 -14.12 -6.58 -10.42
C ARG A 87 -14.29 -5.17 -9.90
N ASN A 88 -14.83 -5.04 -8.69
CA ASN A 88 -14.97 -3.76 -8.00
C ASN A 88 -13.74 -3.37 -7.16
N GLY A 89 -12.73 -4.24 -7.07
CA GLY A 89 -11.49 -4.01 -6.33
C GLY A 89 -11.57 -4.29 -4.82
N ILE A 90 -12.75 -4.57 -4.29
CA ILE A 90 -12.99 -4.80 -2.86
C ILE A 90 -13.76 -6.11 -2.60
N GLY A 91 -13.39 -7.17 -3.34
CA GLY A 91 -13.95 -8.52 -3.12
C GLY A 91 -15.44 -8.64 -3.41
N GLU A 92 -15.95 -7.91 -4.39
CA GLU A 92 -17.38 -7.82 -4.74
C GLU A 92 -18.27 -7.32 -3.58
N VAL A 93 -17.68 -6.80 -2.51
CA VAL A 93 -18.43 -6.19 -1.41
C VAL A 93 -19.11 -4.91 -1.91
N VAL A 94 -20.41 -4.78 -1.63
CA VAL A 94 -21.20 -3.63 -2.05
C VAL A 94 -21.19 -2.61 -0.91
N LEU A 95 -20.39 -1.56 -1.06
CA LEU A 95 -20.46 -0.37 -0.21
C LEU A 95 -21.43 0.65 -0.81
N PRO A 96 -22.04 1.51 0.02
CA PRO A 96 -22.77 2.67 -0.49
C PRO A 96 -21.92 3.51 -1.44
N GLU A 97 -22.56 4.11 -2.45
CA GLU A 97 -21.85 5.08 -3.29
C GLU A 97 -21.40 6.28 -2.45
N PRO A 98 -20.13 6.67 -2.53
CA PRO A 98 -19.63 7.79 -1.75
C PRO A 98 -20.37 9.07 -2.09
N GLN A 99 -20.72 9.84 -1.08
CA GLN A 99 -21.41 11.12 -1.22
C GLN A 99 -20.42 12.25 -1.56
N ARG A 100 -19.16 12.02 -1.26
CA ARG A 100 -18.08 12.98 -1.52
C ARG A 100 -17.45 12.75 -2.88
N MET A 101 -16.94 13.84 -3.44
CA MET A 101 -16.14 13.81 -4.67
C MET A 101 -14.65 13.85 -4.30
N PRO A 102 -13.78 13.32 -5.16
CA PRO A 102 -12.34 13.51 -4.97
C PRO A 102 -11.98 15.00 -5.07
N GLU A 103 -10.80 15.34 -4.56
CA GLU A 103 -10.24 16.67 -4.69
C GLU A 103 -10.12 17.08 -6.18
N THR A 104 -10.23 18.37 -6.44
CA THR A 104 -9.99 18.93 -7.79
C THR A 104 -8.49 19.01 -8.10
N THR A 105 -7.65 19.03 -7.09
CA THR A 105 -6.19 18.94 -7.19
C THR A 105 -5.79 17.49 -7.41
N ASP A 106 -4.94 17.21 -8.38
CA ASP A 106 -4.44 15.85 -8.61
C ASP A 106 -3.46 15.39 -7.51
N ALA A 107 -3.17 14.09 -7.50
CA ALA A 107 -2.29 13.47 -6.50
C ALA A 107 -0.89 14.10 -6.46
N VAL A 108 -0.33 14.48 -7.60
CA VAL A 108 1.02 15.05 -7.71
C VAL A 108 1.07 16.40 -7.01
N ASP A 109 0.12 17.29 -7.33
CA ASP A 109 0.05 18.62 -6.72
C ASP A 109 -0.35 18.55 -5.26
N PHE A 110 -1.21 17.58 -4.88
CA PHE A 110 -1.55 17.32 -3.49
C PHE A 110 -0.32 16.90 -2.68
N LEU A 111 0.46 15.93 -3.15
CA LEU A 111 1.69 15.47 -2.47
C LEU A 111 2.70 16.60 -2.31
N ILE A 112 2.94 17.39 -3.37
CA ILE A 112 3.86 18.54 -3.32
C ILE A 112 3.38 19.58 -2.31
N ALA A 113 2.09 19.91 -2.30
CA ALA A 113 1.53 20.87 -1.36
C ALA A 113 1.70 20.40 0.09
N LYS A 114 1.40 19.12 0.36
CA LYS A 114 1.54 18.53 1.70
C LYS A 114 3.01 18.38 2.12
N ALA A 115 3.90 18.03 1.20
CA ALA A 115 5.34 18.00 1.47
C ALA A 115 5.88 19.40 1.85
N ARG A 116 5.45 20.45 1.16
CA ARG A 116 5.82 21.84 1.52
C ARG A 116 5.22 22.29 2.84
N GLU A 117 3.99 21.86 3.17
CA GLU A 117 3.29 22.23 4.39
C GLU A 117 3.90 21.56 5.64
N TYR A 118 4.20 20.27 5.56
CA TYR A 118 4.59 19.44 6.72
C TYR A 118 6.07 19.07 6.72
N GLY A 119 6.74 19.04 5.57
CA GLY A 119 8.17 18.72 5.47
C GLY A 119 8.55 17.45 6.22
N LYS A 120 9.45 17.59 7.19
CA LYS A 120 9.96 16.47 8.02
C LYS A 120 8.90 15.81 8.92
N ASP A 121 7.79 16.49 9.16
CA ASP A 121 6.70 15.97 9.98
C ASP A 121 5.70 15.14 9.13
N LEU A 122 5.92 15.05 7.81
CA LEU A 122 5.13 14.21 6.91
C LEU A 122 5.70 12.81 6.81
N THR A 123 4.82 11.83 6.89
CA THR A 123 5.08 10.43 6.53
C THR A 123 4.22 10.07 5.32
N LEU A 124 4.85 9.54 4.29
CA LEU A 124 4.18 9.00 3.10
C LEU A 124 4.32 7.48 3.08
N VAL A 125 3.19 6.78 2.97
CA VAL A 125 3.15 5.34 2.67
C VAL A 125 2.69 5.18 1.24
N THR A 126 3.49 4.51 0.40
CA THR A 126 3.09 4.12 -0.95
C THR A 126 2.84 2.62 -0.98
N ALA A 127 1.66 2.20 -1.41
CA ALA A 127 1.27 0.80 -1.53
C ALA A 127 0.58 0.50 -2.87
N GLY A 128 0.85 1.31 -3.87
CA GLY A 128 0.54 1.12 -5.28
C GLY A 128 1.77 1.38 -6.15
N PRO A 129 1.63 1.44 -7.48
CA PRO A 129 2.70 1.84 -8.38
C PRO A 129 3.28 3.20 -7.99
N MET A 130 4.60 3.33 -8.02
CA MET A 130 5.30 4.56 -7.57
C MET A 130 5.14 5.76 -8.52
N THR A 131 4.17 5.71 -9.45
CA THR A 131 3.98 6.72 -10.50
C THR A 131 3.72 8.11 -9.92
N ASN A 132 2.81 8.22 -8.93
CA ASN A 132 2.51 9.51 -8.30
C ASN A 132 3.74 10.11 -7.59
N LEU A 133 4.48 9.31 -6.84
CA LEU A 133 5.71 9.73 -6.15
C LEU A 133 6.78 10.14 -7.16
N ALA A 134 6.94 9.38 -8.24
CA ALA A 134 7.90 9.67 -9.31
C ALA A 134 7.58 11.01 -10.01
N ASP A 135 6.31 11.23 -10.35
CA ASP A 135 5.85 12.47 -10.99
C ASP A 135 5.98 13.67 -10.05
N ALA A 136 5.63 13.49 -8.76
CA ALA A 136 5.77 14.53 -7.76
C ALA A 136 7.25 14.92 -7.55
N PHE A 137 8.14 13.92 -7.42
CA PHE A 137 9.57 14.17 -7.30
C PHE A 137 10.15 14.82 -8.57
N LYS A 138 9.74 14.38 -9.75
CA LYS A 138 10.17 14.97 -11.02
C LYS A 138 9.72 16.43 -11.15
N LYS A 139 8.52 16.77 -10.65
CA LYS A 139 7.94 18.11 -10.70
C LYS A 139 8.54 19.06 -9.68
N ASP A 140 8.79 18.57 -8.45
CA ASP A 140 9.34 19.36 -7.35
C ASP A 140 10.24 18.49 -6.43
N PRO A 141 11.50 18.26 -6.84
CA PRO A 141 12.43 17.44 -6.06
C PRO A 141 12.68 17.98 -4.65
N GLU A 142 12.70 19.31 -4.49
CA GLU A 142 12.97 19.94 -3.20
C GLU A 142 11.84 19.67 -2.20
N ALA A 143 10.60 19.84 -2.62
CA ALA A 143 9.44 19.56 -1.79
C ALA A 143 9.40 18.07 -1.37
N ILE A 144 9.52 17.15 -2.32
CA ILE A 144 9.43 15.72 -2.03
C ILE A 144 10.61 15.22 -1.19
N SER A 145 11.82 15.75 -1.40
CA SER A 145 12.98 15.43 -0.55
C SER A 145 12.84 15.97 0.89
N SER A 146 11.91 16.87 1.14
CA SER A 146 11.66 17.37 2.51
C SER A 146 10.80 16.42 3.35
N ILE A 147 10.14 15.42 2.74
CA ILE A 147 9.31 14.44 3.44
C ILE A 147 10.17 13.69 4.47
N GLY A 148 9.68 13.62 5.70
CA GLY A 148 10.46 13.07 6.82
C GLY A 148 10.61 11.55 6.77
N LYS A 149 9.62 10.83 6.20
CA LYS A 149 9.63 9.37 6.08
C LYS A 149 8.84 8.94 4.84
N ILE A 150 9.43 8.07 4.03
CA ILE A 150 8.74 7.38 2.94
C ILE A 150 8.86 5.89 3.20
N VAL A 151 7.71 5.20 3.30
CA VAL A 151 7.61 3.75 3.46
C VAL A 151 6.85 3.19 2.26
N SER A 152 7.46 2.24 1.56
CA SER A 152 6.85 1.66 0.37
C SER A 152 6.59 0.17 0.55
N MET A 153 5.32 -0.25 0.40
CA MET A 153 5.02 -1.64 0.10
C MET A 153 5.41 -1.89 -1.34
N ALA A 154 6.57 -2.48 -1.55
CA ALA A 154 7.14 -2.59 -2.89
C ALA A 154 8.26 -3.62 -2.96
N GLY A 155 8.30 -4.35 -4.05
CA GLY A 155 9.43 -5.16 -4.46
C GLY A 155 9.58 -6.51 -3.79
N ALA A 156 10.54 -7.26 -4.31
CA ALA A 156 10.98 -8.55 -3.83
C ALA A 156 12.51 -8.62 -4.04
N VAL A 157 13.27 -8.38 -2.98
CA VAL A 157 14.73 -8.23 -3.07
C VAL A 157 15.42 -9.57 -2.85
N THR A 158 15.01 -10.33 -1.82
CA THR A 158 15.62 -11.61 -1.42
C THR A 158 14.71 -12.81 -1.67
N VAL A 159 13.48 -12.58 -2.14
CA VAL A 159 12.46 -13.60 -2.41
C VAL A 159 11.96 -13.48 -3.86
N PRO A 160 11.27 -14.50 -4.41
CA PRO A 160 10.60 -14.36 -5.70
C PRO A 160 9.48 -13.31 -5.67
N GLY A 161 9.16 -12.74 -6.84
CA GLY A 161 7.99 -11.90 -7.03
C GLY A 161 6.68 -12.69 -6.99
N ASN A 162 5.56 -11.98 -6.92
CA ASN A 162 4.19 -12.54 -6.88
C ASN A 162 3.44 -12.41 -8.23
N VAL A 163 3.89 -11.53 -9.13
CA VAL A 163 3.30 -11.42 -10.50
C VAL A 163 4.14 -12.21 -11.50
N THR A 164 5.44 -12.08 -11.43
CA THR A 164 6.40 -12.93 -12.12
C THR A 164 7.39 -13.49 -11.12
N ARG A 165 8.20 -14.48 -11.53
CA ARG A 165 9.28 -14.97 -10.64
C ARG A 165 10.27 -13.87 -10.21
N TYR A 166 10.26 -12.71 -10.85
CA TYR A 166 11.19 -11.61 -10.62
C TYR A 166 10.55 -10.40 -9.96
N ALA A 167 9.27 -10.16 -10.22
CA ALA A 167 8.65 -8.87 -9.94
C ALA A 167 7.43 -8.97 -9.02
N GLU A 168 7.42 -8.05 -8.08
CA GLU A 168 6.29 -7.73 -7.22
C GLU A 168 5.32 -6.79 -7.98
N ALA A 169 4.03 -6.84 -7.62
CA ALA A 169 2.93 -6.19 -8.35
C ALA A 169 3.09 -4.68 -8.51
N ASN A 170 3.38 -3.95 -7.42
CA ASN A 170 3.49 -2.49 -7.46
C ASN A 170 4.66 -2.03 -8.33
N ILE A 171 5.76 -2.78 -8.28
CA ILE A 171 6.94 -2.49 -9.10
C ILE A 171 6.70 -2.79 -10.58
N ILE A 172 6.10 -3.94 -10.92
CA ILE A 172 5.94 -4.31 -12.33
C ILE A 172 4.88 -3.45 -13.03
N ASN A 173 3.91 -2.93 -12.29
CA ASN A 173 2.87 -2.07 -12.82
C ASN A 173 3.45 -0.75 -13.39
N ASP A 174 4.53 -0.22 -12.79
CA ASP A 174 5.33 0.86 -13.39
C ASP A 174 6.81 0.74 -13.02
N ALA A 175 7.49 -0.20 -13.66
CA ALA A 175 8.91 -0.46 -13.42
C ALA A 175 9.81 0.75 -13.73
N ALA A 176 9.41 1.61 -14.67
CA ALA A 176 10.17 2.80 -15.03
C ALA A 176 10.08 3.89 -13.94
N ALA A 177 8.88 4.15 -13.42
CA ALA A 177 8.70 5.06 -12.30
C ALA A 177 9.38 4.56 -11.03
N ALA A 178 9.24 3.26 -10.71
CA ALA A 178 9.90 2.65 -9.57
C ALA A 178 11.44 2.75 -9.67
N LYS A 179 12.00 2.47 -10.85
CA LYS A 179 13.44 2.67 -11.10
C LYS A 179 13.86 4.12 -10.83
N TYR A 180 13.11 5.07 -11.37
CA TYR A 180 13.40 6.49 -11.17
C TYR A 180 13.38 6.89 -9.71
N VAL A 181 12.39 6.41 -8.94
CA VAL A 181 12.27 6.68 -7.50
C VAL A 181 13.44 6.09 -6.72
N PHE A 182 13.82 4.82 -6.94
CA PHE A 182 14.94 4.21 -6.23
C PHE A 182 16.30 4.83 -6.59
N GLU A 183 16.44 5.39 -7.78
CA GLU A 183 17.66 6.06 -8.23
C GLU A 183 17.68 7.58 -7.93
N SER A 184 16.58 8.13 -7.41
CA SER A 184 16.40 9.58 -7.17
C SER A 184 17.22 10.15 -6.02
N GLY A 185 17.63 9.31 -5.07
CA GLY A 185 18.28 9.74 -3.85
C GLY A 185 17.33 9.96 -2.67
N LEU A 186 16.04 9.69 -2.82
CA LEU A 186 15.07 9.68 -1.72
C LEU A 186 15.37 8.55 -0.73
N ASP A 187 15.26 8.84 0.57
CA ASP A 187 15.38 7.82 1.62
C ASP A 187 14.07 7.04 1.73
N ILE A 188 14.10 5.74 1.39
CA ILE A 188 12.91 4.90 1.32
C ILE A 188 13.08 3.65 2.19
N THR A 189 12.13 3.41 3.09
CA THR A 189 11.98 2.12 3.77
C THR A 189 11.13 1.20 2.88
N VAL A 190 11.73 0.09 2.45
CA VAL A 190 11.11 -0.89 1.54
C VAL A 190 10.56 -2.05 2.34
N VAL A 191 9.24 -2.21 2.31
CA VAL A 191 8.48 -3.29 2.94
C VAL A 191 8.02 -4.24 1.83
N GLY A 192 8.95 -5.04 1.34
CA GLY A 192 8.73 -5.95 0.21
C GLY A 192 8.13 -7.29 0.60
N LEU A 193 7.95 -8.13 -0.41
CA LEU A 193 7.52 -9.53 -0.21
C LEU A 193 8.46 -10.30 0.73
N ASP A 194 9.68 -9.81 0.91
CA ASP A 194 10.69 -10.31 1.85
C ASP A 194 10.14 -10.46 3.27
N VAL A 195 9.21 -9.62 3.68
CA VAL A 195 8.58 -9.63 5.01
C VAL A 195 7.06 -9.83 4.96
N THR A 196 6.37 -9.26 3.96
CA THR A 196 4.91 -9.29 3.92
C THR A 196 4.33 -10.69 3.75
N LEU A 197 5.01 -11.59 3.01
CA LEU A 197 4.60 -12.98 2.85
C LEU A 197 4.62 -13.80 4.16
N ARG A 198 5.15 -13.24 5.23
CA ARG A 198 5.24 -13.90 6.55
C ARG A 198 4.36 -13.26 7.61
N THR A 199 3.69 -12.17 7.28
CA THR A 199 2.73 -11.49 8.14
C THR A 199 1.32 -11.91 7.75
N LEU A 200 0.78 -12.88 8.47
CA LEU A 200 -0.42 -13.59 8.04
C LEU A 200 -1.62 -13.30 8.96
N LEU A 201 -2.76 -13.00 8.35
CA LEU A 201 -4.05 -12.86 9.01
C LEU A 201 -4.75 -14.21 9.09
N SER A 202 -5.24 -14.62 10.23
CA SER A 202 -5.91 -15.91 10.40
C SER A 202 -7.41 -15.85 10.08
N GLY A 203 -7.99 -16.98 9.69
CA GLY A 203 -9.44 -17.11 9.52
C GLY A 203 -10.22 -16.89 10.82
N ASP A 204 -9.64 -17.19 11.97
CA ASP A 204 -10.25 -16.94 13.28
C ASP A 204 -10.35 -15.44 13.56
N ASP A 205 -9.33 -14.65 13.20
CA ASP A 205 -9.36 -13.18 13.31
C ASP A 205 -10.45 -12.58 12.42
N ILE A 206 -10.54 -13.02 11.16
CA ILE A 206 -11.59 -12.59 10.23
C ILE A 206 -12.98 -12.94 10.78
N ASN A 207 -13.16 -14.13 11.34
CA ASN A 207 -14.43 -14.52 11.96
C ASN A 207 -14.75 -13.71 13.21
N ALA A 208 -13.76 -13.29 13.97
CA ALA A 208 -13.96 -12.42 15.13
C ALA A 208 -14.52 -11.04 14.71
N TRP A 209 -14.12 -10.49 13.55
CA TRP A 209 -14.63 -9.21 13.06
C TRP A 209 -16.12 -9.23 12.70
N LYS A 210 -16.69 -10.41 12.39
CA LYS A 210 -18.11 -10.60 12.08
C LYS A 210 -18.99 -10.58 13.34
N GLN A 211 -18.43 -10.90 14.53
CA GLN A 211 -19.20 -11.07 15.76
C GLN A 211 -19.95 -9.79 16.21
N PRO A 212 -19.38 -8.57 16.12
CA PRO A 212 -20.10 -7.35 16.43
C PRO A 212 -21.29 -7.07 15.49
N ASN A 213 -21.34 -7.75 14.33
CA ASN A 213 -22.36 -7.53 13.30
C ASN A 213 -22.47 -6.05 12.85
N SER A 214 -21.36 -5.35 12.82
CA SER A 214 -21.26 -3.96 12.37
C SER A 214 -21.02 -3.89 10.86
N ALA A 215 -21.33 -2.73 10.26
CA ALA A 215 -21.09 -2.49 8.84
C ALA A 215 -19.58 -2.63 8.51
N ILE A 216 -18.71 -2.04 9.34
CA ILE A 216 -17.24 -2.09 9.19
C ILE A 216 -16.75 -3.52 9.30
N GLY A 217 -17.07 -4.23 10.38
CA GLY A 217 -16.59 -5.59 10.63
C GLY A 217 -17.02 -6.56 9.53
N ASN A 218 -18.30 -6.49 9.12
CA ASN A 218 -18.83 -7.34 8.06
C ASN A 218 -18.18 -7.05 6.70
N ALA A 219 -17.97 -5.78 6.33
CA ALA A 219 -17.35 -5.41 5.08
C ALA A 219 -15.90 -5.90 5.00
N LEU A 220 -15.08 -5.59 6.03
CA LEU A 220 -13.68 -5.98 6.06
C LEU A 220 -13.50 -7.51 6.12
N ALA A 221 -14.36 -8.21 6.85
CA ALA A 221 -14.34 -9.67 6.89
C ALA A 221 -14.71 -10.29 5.53
N GLN A 222 -15.74 -9.76 4.82
CA GLN A 222 -16.10 -10.25 3.49
C GLN A 222 -15.00 -9.97 2.46
N MET A 223 -14.36 -8.81 2.49
CA MET A 223 -13.21 -8.49 1.65
C MET A 223 -12.08 -9.48 1.88
N SER A 224 -11.74 -9.74 3.15
CA SER A 224 -10.67 -10.68 3.53
C SER A 224 -11.01 -12.11 3.17
N ASP A 225 -12.25 -12.57 3.38
CA ASP A 225 -12.70 -13.90 2.96
C ASP A 225 -12.55 -14.09 1.44
N TYR A 226 -12.87 -13.04 0.65
CA TYR A 226 -12.70 -13.06 -0.80
C TYR A 226 -11.22 -13.15 -1.19
N TYR A 227 -10.37 -12.30 -0.59
CA TYR A 227 -8.96 -12.17 -0.91
C TYR A 227 -8.19 -13.45 -0.64
N TYR A 228 -8.50 -14.10 0.47
CA TYR A 228 -7.80 -15.30 0.91
C TYR A 228 -8.53 -16.62 0.57
N ALA A 229 -9.65 -16.56 -0.19
CA ALA A 229 -10.47 -17.74 -0.51
C ALA A 229 -9.71 -18.86 -1.24
N ASN A 230 -8.66 -18.51 -1.97
CA ASN A 230 -7.85 -19.46 -2.74
C ASN A 230 -6.51 -19.77 -2.08
N GLU A 231 -6.23 -19.22 -0.91
CA GLU A 231 -5.00 -19.51 -0.18
C GLU A 231 -5.24 -20.73 0.72
N THR A 232 -4.55 -21.82 0.41
CA THR A 232 -4.59 -23.06 1.20
C THR A 232 -3.19 -23.45 1.61
N ASP A 233 -3.07 -24.03 2.83
CA ASP A 233 -1.84 -24.66 3.25
C ASP A 233 -1.58 -25.95 2.43
N PRO A 234 -0.40 -26.58 2.56
CA PRO A 234 -0.11 -27.85 1.89
C PRO A 234 -1.10 -28.98 2.21
N ASP A 235 -1.83 -28.86 3.31
CA ASP A 235 -2.84 -29.84 3.75
C ASP A 235 -4.24 -29.48 3.26
N GLY A 236 -4.39 -28.36 2.51
CA GLY A 236 -5.65 -27.94 1.90
C GLY A 236 -6.60 -27.20 2.85
N ASN A 237 -6.11 -26.78 4.04
CA ASN A 237 -6.89 -25.93 4.92
C ASN A 237 -6.83 -24.49 4.45
N SER A 238 -7.91 -23.73 4.60
CA SER A 238 -7.91 -22.29 4.39
C SER A 238 -6.86 -21.62 5.26
N VAL A 239 -5.89 -20.98 4.66
CA VAL A 239 -4.79 -20.33 5.36
C VAL A 239 -5.05 -18.83 5.43
N SER A 240 -4.42 -18.30 6.39
CA SER A 240 -4.11 -16.91 6.60
C SER A 240 -3.51 -16.26 5.36
N GLY A 241 -4.02 -15.12 4.96
CA GLY A 241 -3.46 -14.35 3.86
C GLY A 241 -2.46 -13.29 4.31
N ALA A 242 -1.56 -12.94 3.43
CA ALA A 242 -0.51 -11.96 3.69
C ALA A 242 -1.09 -10.54 3.85
N LEU A 243 -0.58 -9.83 4.87
CA LEU A 243 -0.90 -8.43 5.16
C LEU A 243 0.17 -7.53 4.51
N HIS A 244 0.03 -7.27 3.21
CA HIS A 244 1.01 -6.49 2.45
C HIS A 244 1.02 -5.02 2.88
N ASP A 245 0.02 -4.26 2.50
CA ASP A 245 -0.08 -2.82 2.73
C ASP A 245 -0.30 -2.46 4.21
N PRO A 246 -1.08 -3.25 4.98
CA PRO A 246 -1.19 -3.00 6.41
C PRO A 246 0.15 -3.03 7.14
N LEU A 247 1.10 -3.90 6.74
CA LEU A 247 2.44 -3.94 7.33
C LEU A 247 3.24 -2.67 7.01
N ALA A 248 3.13 -2.15 5.78
CA ALA A 248 3.80 -0.91 5.43
C ALA A 248 3.24 0.28 6.22
N ALA A 249 1.92 0.33 6.40
CA ALA A 249 1.28 1.32 7.26
C ALA A 249 1.71 1.18 8.74
N ASP A 250 1.81 -0.04 9.25
CA ASP A 250 2.32 -0.30 10.61
C ASP A 250 3.77 0.16 10.77
N ILE A 251 4.65 -0.21 9.87
CA ILE A 251 6.07 0.20 9.92
C ILE A 251 6.24 1.72 9.83
N ALA A 252 5.37 2.40 9.13
CA ALA A 252 5.36 3.85 9.09
C ALA A 252 5.05 4.46 10.49
N LEU A 253 4.13 3.86 11.23
CA LEU A 253 3.70 4.29 12.56
C LEU A 253 4.58 3.70 13.67
N HIS A 254 4.97 2.44 13.53
CA HIS A 254 5.66 1.60 14.51
C HIS A 254 6.94 0.99 13.92
N PRO A 255 8.01 1.79 13.69
CA PRO A 255 9.24 1.30 13.07
C PRO A 255 9.95 0.19 13.88
N GLU A 256 9.63 0.05 15.16
CA GLU A 256 10.10 -1.03 16.02
C GLU A 256 9.59 -2.43 15.60
N THR A 257 8.59 -2.50 14.74
CA THR A 257 8.13 -3.76 14.11
C THR A 257 9.24 -4.39 13.26
N ILE A 258 10.19 -3.58 12.75
CA ILE A 258 11.35 -4.07 12.01
C ILE A 258 12.36 -4.67 12.98
N THR A 259 12.71 -5.95 12.79
CA THR A 259 13.75 -6.63 13.61
C THR A 259 15.07 -6.78 12.87
N TYR A 260 15.04 -6.77 11.54
CA TYR A 260 16.25 -6.75 10.72
C TYR A 260 16.02 -6.02 9.40
N GLN A 261 16.99 -5.20 9.01
CA GLN A 261 16.94 -4.40 7.79
C GLN A 261 18.33 -4.28 7.17
N VAL A 262 18.38 -4.11 5.85
CA VAL A 262 19.61 -3.97 5.11
C VAL A 262 19.62 -2.65 4.35
N PRO A 263 20.54 -1.72 4.69
CA PRO A 263 20.72 -0.51 3.90
C PRO A 263 21.39 -0.86 2.57
N MET A 264 20.81 -0.38 1.46
CA MET A 264 21.39 -0.59 0.12
C MET A 264 20.90 0.47 -0.87
N ASN A 265 21.57 0.57 -1.99
CA ASN A 265 21.09 1.31 -3.15
C ASN A 265 20.36 0.34 -4.08
N LEU A 266 19.10 0.60 -4.37
CA LEU A 266 18.26 -0.24 -5.22
C LEU A 266 18.18 0.31 -6.65
N THR A 267 17.86 -0.58 -7.58
CA THR A 267 17.40 -0.28 -8.93
C THR A 267 16.31 -1.27 -9.34
N VAL A 268 15.65 -1.00 -10.45
CA VAL A 268 14.65 -1.90 -11.05
C VAL A 268 15.07 -2.21 -12.48
N GLU A 269 14.98 -3.47 -12.86
CA GLU A 269 15.21 -3.86 -14.25
C GLU A 269 13.98 -3.51 -15.11
N VAL A 270 14.22 -2.83 -16.23
CA VAL A 270 13.19 -2.35 -17.14
C VAL A 270 13.40 -2.90 -18.55
N GLY A 271 12.34 -3.38 -19.18
CA GLY A 271 12.34 -3.77 -20.59
C GLY A 271 13.09 -5.07 -20.92
N SER A 272 13.34 -5.91 -19.91
CA SER A 272 14.01 -7.21 -20.06
C SER A 272 13.07 -8.37 -19.70
N GLU A 273 13.55 -9.62 -19.78
CA GLU A 273 12.82 -10.80 -19.26
C GLU A 273 12.52 -10.68 -17.77
N SER A 274 13.37 -9.96 -17.03
CA SER A 274 13.26 -9.69 -15.60
C SER A 274 12.65 -8.31 -15.30
N ASN A 275 11.84 -7.76 -16.21
CA ASN A 275 11.14 -6.48 -16.00
C ASN A 275 10.43 -6.42 -14.65
N GLY A 276 10.66 -5.35 -13.90
CA GLY A 276 10.12 -5.17 -12.54
C GLY A 276 10.93 -5.82 -11.43
N ARG A 277 12.07 -6.48 -11.73
CA ARG A 277 12.95 -7.02 -10.69
C ARG A 277 13.61 -5.91 -9.90
N THR A 278 13.39 -5.91 -8.59
CA THR A 278 14.05 -5.01 -7.63
C THR A 278 15.36 -5.66 -7.15
N ILE A 279 16.47 -4.97 -7.34
CA ILE A 279 17.81 -5.51 -7.05
C ILE A 279 18.78 -4.42 -6.61
N GLY A 280 19.87 -4.79 -5.94
CA GLY A 280 20.97 -3.87 -5.64
C GLY A 280 21.55 -3.22 -6.88
N ASN A 281 21.74 -1.91 -6.86
CA ASN A 281 22.28 -1.14 -7.97
C ASN A 281 23.79 -1.38 -8.11
N LEU A 282 24.18 -2.12 -9.16
CA LEU A 282 25.57 -2.48 -9.41
C LEU A 282 26.48 -1.26 -9.53
N ASN A 283 25.99 -0.15 -10.07
CA ASN A 283 26.76 1.07 -10.26
C ASN A 283 27.00 1.86 -8.96
N ARG A 284 26.28 1.50 -7.88
CA ARG A 284 26.31 2.17 -6.57
C ARG A 284 26.73 1.25 -5.42
N LEU A 285 27.33 0.08 -5.72
CA LEU A 285 27.75 -0.90 -4.70
C LEU A 285 28.85 -0.37 -3.78
N THR A 286 29.64 0.59 -4.24
CA THR A 286 30.76 1.17 -3.50
C THR A 286 30.44 2.53 -2.92
N ASP A 287 29.20 3.02 -3.05
CA ASP A 287 28.79 4.29 -2.46
C ASP A 287 28.82 4.18 -0.94
N GLU A 288 29.35 5.21 -0.30
CA GLU A 288 29.38 5.30 1.18
C GLU A 288 27.98 5.52 1.78
N THR A 289 27.04 6.04 0.99
CA THR A 289 25.66 6.31 1.40
C THR A 289 24.68 5.43 0.65
N THR A 290 23.67 4.97 1.35
CA THR A 290 22.54 4.21 0.78
C THR A 290 21.25 5.01 0.94
N THR A 291 20.33 4.84 0.02
CA THR A 291 19.03 5.57 -0.01
C THR A 291 17.84 4.66 0.22
N ALA A 292 18.01 3.35 0.26
CA ALA A 292 16.96 2.41 0.61
C ALA A 292 17.33 1.61 1.86
N ILE A 293 16.32 1.35 2.68
CA ILE A 293 16.38 0.42 3.81
C ILE A 293 15.40 -0.71 3.50
N VAL A 294 15.92 -1.89 3.18
CA VAL A 294 15.12 -3.07 2.85
C VAL A 294 14.82 -3.83 4.14
N CYS A 295 13.55 -3.93 4.50
CA CYS A 295 13.09 -4.74 5.62
C CYS A 295 13.25 -6.22 5.23
N THR A 296 14.00 -6.98 6.02
CA THR A 296 14.25 -8.40 5.77
C THR A 296 13.78 -9.30 6.91
N ASN A 297 13.41 -8.72 8.05
CA ASN A 297 12.68 -9.41 9.11
C ASN A 297 11.85 -8.42 9.94
N VAL A 298 10.71 -8.92 10.46
CA VAL A 298 9.75 -8.16 11.29
C VAL A 298 9.20 -9.05 12.40
N GLU A 299 8.61 -8.44 13.44
CA GLU A 299 7.81 -9.11 14.46
C GLU A 299 6.43 -9.49 13.90
N ALA A 300 6.42 -10.47 12.99
CA ALA A 300 5.25 -10.80 12.16
C ALA A 300 4.02 -11.19 12.99
N ALA A 301 4.18 -12.05 14.00
CA ALA A 301 3.08 -12.50 14.84
C ALA A 301 2.50 -11.36 15.68
N ASP A 302 3.36 -10.54 16.29
CA ASP A 302 2.93 -9.40 17.10
C ASP A 302 2.19 -8.37 16.27
N PHE A 303 2.69 -8.08 15.07
CA PHE A 303 1.98 -7.20 14.14
C PHE A 303 0.62 -7.78 13.73
N SER A 304 0.55 -9.05 13.31
CA SER A 304 -0.72 -9.67 12.91
C SER A 304 -1.76 -9.62 14.04
N HIS A 305 -1.36 -9.87 15.28
CA HIS A 305 -2.24 -9.75 16.43
C HIS A 305 -2.69 -8.30 16.68
N ARG A 306 -1.77 -7.31 16.60
CA ARG A 306 -2.13 -5.88 16.74
C ARG A 306 -3.10 -5.45 15.66
N PHE A 307 -2.84 -5.85 14.42
CA PHE A 307 -3.69 -5.56 13.28
C PHE A 307 -5.10 -6.14 13.51
N ALA A 308 -5.20 -7.43 13.80
CA ALA A 308 -6.49 -8.08 14.02
C ALA A 308 -7.29 -7.43 15.17
N ALA A 309 -6.62 -7.09 16.28
CA ALA A 309 -7.24 -6.39 17.40
C ALA A 309 -7.69 -4.96 17.05
N ALA A 310 -6.91 -4.25 16.22
CA ALA A 310 -7.24 -2.91 15.76
C ALA A 310 -8.50 -2.90 14.89
N ILE A 311 -8.63 -3.85 13.96
CA ILE A 311 -9.84 -3.99 13.13
C ILE A 311 -11.04 -4.41 13.99
N LEU A 312 -10.85 -5.31 14.94
CA LEU A 312 -11.92 -5.69 15.88
C LEU A 312 -12.39 -4.49 16.73
N LYS A 313 -11.46 -3.61 17.16
CA LYS A 313 -11.79 -2.34 17.85
C LYS A 313 -12.68 -1.45 16.96
N LEU A 314 -12.34 -1.31 15.66
CA LEU A 314 -13.17 -0.58 14.69
C LEU A 314 -14.56 -1.21 14.54
N ALA A 315 -14.62 -2.54 14.38
CA ALA A 315 -15.88 -3.27 14.25
C ALA A 315 -16.82 -3.08 15.44
N ASN A 316 -16.29 -2.80 16.64
CA ASN A 316 -17.08 -2.55 17.84
C ASN A 316 -17.51 -1.08 18.01
N ARG A 317 -17.00 -0.11 17.24
CA ARG A 317 -17.35 1.32 17.38
C ARG A 317 -18.83 1.60 17.12
N ASP A 318 -19.47 0.87 16.21
CA ASP A 318 -20.88 1.05 15.84
C ASP A 318 -21.86 0.58 16.93
N GLN A 319 -21.38 -0.03 18.03
CA GLN A 319 -22.21 -0.52 19.13
C GLN A 319 -22.17 0.40 20.37
N ALA A 320 -21.32 1.41 20.38
CA ALA A 320 -21.15 2.38 21.46
C ALA A 320 -21.86 3.72 21.14
#